data_828c026ad7a0c15503fbf96fc78440a3
#
_entry.id   828c026ad7a0c15503fbf96fc78440a3
#
_cell.length_a   1.000
_cell.length_b   1.000
_cell.length_c   1.000
_cell.angle_alpha   90.00
_cell.angle_beta   90.00
_cell.angle_gamma   90.00
#
_symmetry.space_group_name_H-M   'P 1'
#
loop_
_entity.id
_entity.type
_entity.pdbx_description
1 polymer ?
#
loop_
_entity_poly.entity_id
_entity_poly.type
_entity_poly.pdbx_seq_one_letter_code
_entity_poly.pdbx_strand_id
1 'polypeptide(L)' 'MKQRDLVNKLIAVGFSFERHGGNHDIYRRGTDIEKVPRHKEINEKLAKAILKKWRIEL' A
#
# COMPACT_ATOMS: atom_id res chain seq x y z
N MET A 1 -8.65 -7.07 3.78
CA MET A 1 -8.66 -6.28 2.51
C MET A 1 -7.78 -6.95 1.48
N LYS A 2 -8.23 -7.02 0.26
CA LYS A 2 -7.40 -7.58 -0.80
C LYS A 2 -6.24 -6.65 -1.12
N GLN A 3 -5.08 -7.22 -1.36
CA GLN A 3 -3.89 -6.44 -1.70
C GLN A 3 -4.17 -5.52 -2.91
N ARG A 4 -4.86 -6.05 -3.91
CA ARG A 4 -5.25 -5.30 -5.09
C ARG A 4 -6.01 -4.02 -4.73
N ASP A 5 -6.95 -4.11 -3.79
CA ASP A 5 -7.76 -2.97 -3.40
C ASP A 5 -6.93 -1.94 -2.64
N LEU A 6 -6.04 -2.40 -1.76
CA LEU A 6 -5.14 -1.50 -1.05
C LEU A 6 -4.22 -0.77 -2.02
N VAL A 7 -3.64 -1.49 -2.97
CA VAL A 7 -2.75 -0.89 -3.97
C VAL A 7 -3.50 0.14 -4.82
N ASN A 8 -4.74 -0.17 -5.22
CA ASN A 8 -5.53 0.78 -6.00
C ASN A 8 -5.79 2.07 -5.23
N LYS A 9 -6.02 1.97 -3.92
CA LYS A 9 -6.21 3.15 -3.08
C LYS A 9 -4.93 3.98 -2.98
N LEU A 10 -3.78 3.32 -2.88
CA LEU A 10 -2.49 4.03 -2.86
C LEU A 10 -2.23 4.73 -4.19
N ILE A 11 -2.49 4.05 -5.30
CA ILE A 11 -2.30 4.64 -6.63
C ILE A 11 -3.22 5.85 -6.81
N ALA A 12 -4.45 5.77 -6.32
CA ALA A 12 -5.41 6.87 -6.44
C ALA A 12 -4.93 8.14 -5.76
N VAL A 13 -4.05 8.05 -4.76
CA VAL A 13 -3.49 9.23 -4.09
C VAL A 13 -2.05 9.54 -4.52
N GLY A 14 -1.63 8.96 -5.63
CA GLY A 14 -0.37 9.35 -6.26
C GLY A 14 0.81 8.41 -6.08
N PHE A 15 0.64 7.31 -5.35
CA PHE A 15 1.71 6.33 -5.24
C PHE A 15 1.87 5.55 -6.55
N SER A 16 3.08 5.10 -6.82
CA SER A 16 3.34 4.23 -7.96
C SER A 16 4.27 3.11 -7.53
N PHE A 17 4.17 1.98 -8.20
CA PHE A 17 5.04 0.85 -7.95
C PHE A 17 6.48 1.20 -8.27
N GLU A 18 7.39 0.94 -7.35
CA GLU A 18 8.81 1.19 -7.56
C GLU A 18 9.58 -0.09 -7.85
N ARG A 19 9.48 -1.07 -6.95
CA ARG A 19 10.22 -2.32 -7.11
C ARG A 19 9.71 -3.38 -6.13
N HIS A 20 10.12 -4.62 -6.38
CA HIS A 20 9.95 -5.70 -5.42
C HIS A 20 11.07 -5.62 -4.40
N GLY A 21 10.73 -5.69 -3.13
CA GLY A 21 11.69 -5.67 -2.04
C GLY A 21 11.50 -6.87 -1.12
N GLY A 22 12.04 -8.02 -1.48
CA GLY A 22 11.87 -9.22 -0.68
C GLY A 22 10.43 -9.66 -0.62
N ASN A 23 9.85 -9.68 0.58
CA ASN A 23 8.45 -10.09 0.77
C ASN A 23 7.46 -8.94 0.62
N HIS A 24 7.93 -7.77 0.19
CA HIS A 24 7.08 -6.59 0.03
C HIS A 24 7.27 -5.99 -1.34
N ASP A 25 6.23 -5.30 -1.81
CA ASP A 25 6.33 -4.43 -2.96
C ASP A 25 6.47 -3.00 -2.44
N ILE A 26 7.40 -2.25 -3.04
CA ILE A 26 7.68 -0.88 -2.62
C ILE A 26 6.91 0.07 -3.52
N TYR A 27 6.10 0.93 -2.89
CA TYR A 27 5.36 1.99 -3.59
C TYR A 27 5.89 3.33 -3.13
N ARG A 28 5.98 4.27 -4.04
CA ARG A 28 6.56 5.59 -3.77
C ARG A 28 5.66 6.70 -4.28
N ARG A 29 5.65 7.80 -3.51
CA ARG A 29 5.03 9.05 -3.92
C ARG A 29 5.95 10.17 -3.46
N GLY A 30 6.79 10.71 -4.37
CA GLY A 30 7.80 11.68 -3.97
C GLY A 30 8.78 11.07 -2.97
N THR A 31 8.82 11.61 -1.75
CA THR A 31 9.64 11.07 -0.68
C THR A 31 8.87 10.07 0.20
N ASP A 32 7.58 9.91 -0.03
CA ASP A 32 6.77 8.95 0.72
C ASP A 32 7.01 7.55 0.20
N ILE A 33 7.25 6.61 1.10
CA ILE A 33 7.48 5.22 0.75
C ILE A 33 6.54 4.34 1.56
N GLU A 34 5.87 3.40 0.89
CA GLU A 34 5.04 2.43 1.57
C GLU A 34 5.40 1.02 1.11
N LYS A 35 5.57 0.13 2.07
CA LYS A 35 5.85 -1.27 1.81
C LYS A 35 4.55 -2.05 1.93
N VAL A 36 4.16 -2.71 0.85
CA VAL A 36 2.93 -3.50 0.80
C VAL A 36 3.29 -4.98 0.78
N PRO A 37 2.80 -5.77 1.74
CA PRO A 37 3.09 -7.21 1.77
C PRO A 37 2.62 -7.89 0.48
N ARG A 38 3.42 -8.84 0.00
CA ARG A 38 3.09 -9.58 -1.23
C ARG A 38 2.17 -10.75 -0.92
N HIS A 39 1.08 -10.47 -0.22
CA HIS A 39 0.03 -11.43 0.09
C HIS A 39 -1.25 -11.01 -0.61
N LYS A 40 -1.96 -11.97 -1.15
CA LYS A 40 -3.22 -11.71 -1.84
C LYS A 40 -4.22 -11.03 -0.91
N GLU A 41 -4.22 -11.40 0.35
CA GLU A 41 -5.10 -10.84 1.38
C GLU A 41 -4.26 -10.14 2.45
N ILE A 42 -4.55 -8.87 2.69
CA ILE A 42 -3.83 -8.07 3.68
C ILE A 42 -4.64 -8.04 4.98
N ASN A 43 -3.97 -8.26 6.10
CA ASN A 43 -4.58 -8.18 7.42
C ASN A 43 -5.31 -6.82 7.56
N GLU A 44 -6.53 -6.85 8.08
CA GLU A 44 -7.35 -5.64 8.20
C GLU A 44 -6.70 -4.55 9.03
N LYS A 45 -6.06 -4.91 10.14
CA LYS A 45 -5.38 -3.92 10.98
C LYS A 45 -4.26 -3.24 10.23
N LEU A 46 -3.47 -4.01 9.49
CA LEU A 46 -2.38 -3.46 8.70
C LEU A 46 -2.90 -2.58 7.58
N ALA A 47 -3.93 -3.05 6.86
CA ALA A 47 -4.52 -2.27 5.77
C ALA A 47 -5.06 -0.94 6.29
N LYS A 48 -5.79 -0.96 7.41
CA LYS A 48 -6.33 0.26 8.01
C LYS A 48 -5.23 1.19 8.48
N ALA A 49 -4.15 0.64 9.05
CA ALA A 49 -3.02 1.46 9.48
C ALA A 49 -2.35 2.17 8.31
N ILE A 50 -2.17 1.47 7.20
CA ILE A 50 -1.60 2.05 6.00
C ILE A 50 -2.48 3.16 5.45
N LEU A 51 -3.79 2.89 5.33
CA LEU A 51 -4.72 3.89 4.82
C LEU A 51 -4.78 5.11 5.72
N LYS A 52 -4.82 4.91 7.02
CA LYS A 52 -4.85 6.00 7.98
C LYS A 52 -3.57 6.84 7.93
N LYS A 53 -2.43 6.18 7.79
CA LYS A 53 -1.13 6.84 7.70
C LYS A 53 -1.10 7.88 6.57
N TRP A 54 -1.70 7.54 5.45
CA TRP A 54 -1.71 8.41 4.27
C TRP A 54 -3.03 9.16 4.11
N ARG A 55 -3.89 9.12 5.14
CA ARG A 55 -5.17 9.82 5.17
C ARG A 55 -6.08 9.43 4.01
N ILE A 56 -6.09 8.15 3.70
CA ILE A 56 -6.94 7.59 2.64
C ILE A 56 -8.19 7.03 3.29
N GLU A 57 -9.36 7.38 2.78
CA GLU A 57 -10.62 6.84 3.28
C GLU A 57 -10.79 5.37 2.92
N LEU A 58 -11.45 4.64 3.80
CA LEU A 58 -11.72 3.22 3.61
C LEU A 58 -12.78 2.95 2.54
#